data_9850e0655ec2225c7158c97ec58a976c
#
_entry.id   9850e0655ec2225c7158c97ec58a976c
#
_cell.length_a   1.000
_cell.length_b   1.000
_cell.length_c   1.000
_cell.angle_alpha   90.00
_cell.angle_beta   90.00
_cell.angle_gamma   90.00
#
_symmetry.space_group_name_H-M   'P 1'
#
loop_
_entity.id
_entity.type
_entity.pdbx_description
1 polymer ?
#
loop_
_entity_poly.entity_id
_entity_poly.type
_entity_poly.pdbx_seq_one_letter_code
_entity_poly.pdbx_strand_id
1 'polypeptide(L)'
;LNATFDLIENNVGMITRKTTGAYAVQTRTETMECTLAGRLRHAGLTDGLTVGDLVRLAPAGNSGWQIIETLPRRNQLSRRSAVPMPGAHAHEQVIAANVDQVIPVFAAADPAPHWNMLDRYLVSAEAAEIPALVCITKLDLTQTAAGEPEADLLAVVEEYRRIGYPVMMVSARTGAGLEALRQVLQGRVSVLLGKSGVGKSSLLNALEPGLGLRVSAVSEYTGKGRHTTTHLEMFMLEYGGAIIDTPGVREFGLWDVAEDDLALFYPEMRPYVGRCRFGLDCRHDEEPGCAIRKAVMDGQISPRRYQSYLRLQVEA
;
A
#
# COMPACT_ATOMS: atom_id res chain seq x y z
N LEU A 1 4.49 22.95 2.20
CA LEU A 1 3.37 22.99 1.25
C LEU A 1 3.66 21.96 0.18
N ASN A 2 2.71 21.07 -0.08
CA ASN A 2 2.88 19.84 -0.85
C ASN A 2 2.78 20.09 -2.34
N ALA A 3 3.72 19.54 -3.14
CA ALA A 3 3.62 19.57 -4.60
C ALA A 3 2.26 19.05 -5.12
N THR A 4 1.66 18.06 -4.47
CA THR A 4 0.33 17.51 -4.83
C THR A 4 -0.82 18.46 -4.43
N PHE A 5 -0.70 19.21 -3.32
CA PHE A 5 -1.72 20.15 -2.85
C PHE A 5 -1.53 21.56 -3.39
N ASP A 6 -0.33 21.93 -3.82
CA ASP A 6 -0.06 23.21 -4.48
C ASP A 6 -0.69 23.32 -5.88
N LEU A 7 -1.01 22.17 -6.49
CA LEU A 7 -1.71 22.08 -7.79
C LEU A 7 -3.24 22.19 -7.65
N ILE A 8 -3.78 22.28 -6.43
CA ILE A 8 -5.24 22.39 -6.21
C ILE A 8 -5.67 23.82 -6.53
N GLU A 9 -6.28 23.98 -7.69
CA GLU A 9 -6.96 25.22 -8.10
C GLU A 9 -8.16 25.54 -7.16
N ASN A 10 -8.64 26.77 -7.19
CA ASN A 10 -9.88 27.13 -6.53
C ASN A 10 -11.01 26.17 -6.97
N ASN A 11 -11.70 25.56 -6.01
CA ASN A 11 -12.76 24.56 -6.19
C ASN A 11 -12.31 23.13 -6.57
N VAL A 12 -11.05 22.79 -6.53
CA VAL A 12 -10.58 21.40 -6.60
C VAL A 12 -10.16 20.94 -5.20
N GLY A 13 -10.43 19.69 -4.88
CA GLY A 13 -10.00 19.09 -3.63
C GLY A 13 -9.69 17.60 -3.79
N MET A 14 -9.07 17.02 -2.77
CA MET A 14 -8.74 15.59 -2.72
C MET A 14 -9.63 14.88 -1.70
N ILE A 15 -10.22 13.76 -2.09
CA ILE A 15 -11.02 12.94 -1.16
C ILE A 15 -10.10 12.35 -0.09
N THR A 16 -10.36 12.68 1.17
CA THR A 16 -9.62 12.16 2.32
C THR A 16 -10.37 11.06 3.06
N ARG A 17 -11.70 11.03 2.97
CA ARG A 17 -12.54 10.01 3.59
C ARG A 17 -13.82 9.81 2.79
N LYS A 18 -14.26 8.56 2.68
CA LYS A 18 -15.54 8.17 2.09
C LYS A 18 -16.41 7.52 3.17
N THR A 19 -17.64 7.99 3.30
CA THR A 19 -18.68 7.40 4.15
C THR A 19 -19.92 7.10 3.32
N THR A 20 -20.95 6.51 3.91
CA THR A 20 -22.20 6.25 3.21
C THR A 20 -22.88 7.56 2.79
N GLY A 21 -22.73 7.93 1.53
CA GLY A 21 -23.38 9.12 0.94
C GLY A 21 -22.67 10.44 1.13
N ALA A 22 -21.52 10.49 1.83
CA ALA A 22 -20.74 11.71 2.04
C ALA A 22 -19.24 11.47 1.84
N TYR A 23 -18.53 12.54 1.50
CA TYR A 23 -17.09 12.55 1.24
C TYR A 23 -16.47 13.73 2.00
N ALA A 24 -15.43 13.45 2.78
CA ALA A 24 -14.56 14.51 3.27
C ALA A 24 -13.56 14.85 2.16
N VAL A 25 -13.50 16.10 1.77
CA VAL A 25 -12.63 16.59 0.70
C VAL A 25 -11.74 17.68 1.25
N GLN A 26 -10.44 17.46 1.21
CA GLN A 26 -9.41 18.44 1.55
C GLN A 26 -9.19 19.37 0.36
N THR A 27 -9.46 20.66 0.57
CA THR A 27 -9.06 21.72 -0.34
C THR A 27 -7.73 22.32 0.13
N ARG A 28 -7.27 23.37 -0.54
CA ARG A 28 -6.04 24.06 -0.13
C ARG A 28 -6.14 24.68 1.28
N THR A 29 -7.34 25.07 1.69
CA THR A 29 -7.55 25.85 2.93
C THR A 29 -8.24 25.08 4.03
N GLU A 30 -9.13 24.15 3.68
CA GLU A 30 -9.98 23.47 4.66
C GLU A 30 -10.46 22.10 4.17
N THR A 31 -10.95 21.28 5.10
CA THR A 31 -11.66 20.04 4.78
C THR A 31 -13.16 20.29 4.78
N MET A 32 -13.83 19.90 3.68
CA MET A 32 -15.26 20.08 3.49
C MET A 32 -15.98 18.74 3.42
N GLU A 33 -17.14 18.64 4.06
CA GLU A 33 -18.06 17.52 3.85
C GLU A 33 -18.89 17.78 2.59
N CYS A 34 -18.79 16.88 1.62
CA CYS A 34 -19.40 17.01 0.30
C CYS A 34 -20.31 15.82 0.00
N THR A 35 -21.36 16.09 -0.79
CA THR A 35 -22.19 15.03 -1.39
C THR A 35 -21.87 14.89 -2.87
N LEU A 36 -22.27 13.78 -3.48
CA LEU A 36 -22.12 13.57 -4.92
C LEU A 36 -23.28 14.21 -5.68
N ALA A 37 -22.99 15.01 -6.71
CA ALA A 37 -24.02 15.58 -7.58
C ALA A 37 -24.89 14.50 -8.22
N GLY A 38 -26.19 14.76 -8.38
CA GLY A 38 -27.17 13.78 -8.87
C GLY A 38 -26.75 13.13 -10.19
N ARG A 39 -26.22 13.92 -11.14
CA ARG A 39 -25.73 13.41 -12.43
C ARG A 39 -24.63 12.36 -12.29
N LEU A 40 -23.70 12.52 -11.35
CA LEU A 40 -22.61 11.58 -11.11
C LEU A 40 -23.10 10.32 -10.39
N ARG A 41 -24.11 10.46 -9.53
CA ARG A 41 -24.80 9.34 -8.89
C ARG A 41 -25.50 8.45 -9.91
N HIS A 42 -26.22 9.05 -10.86
CA HIS A 42 -26.90 8.34 -11.94
C HIS A 42 -25.93 7.68 -12.93
N ALA A 43 -24.72 8.21 -13.08
CA ALA A 43 -23.67 7.61 -13.89
C ALA A 43 -22.95 6.42 -13.21
N GLY A 44 -23.38 6.00 -12.01
CA GLY A 44 -22.79 4.87 -11.28
C GLY A 44 -21.44 5.15 -10.63
N LEU A 45 -21.03 6.42 -10.57
CA LEU A 45 -19.70 6.81 -10.03
C LEU A 45 -19.61 6.69 -8.50
N THR A 46 -20.71 6.37 -7.82
CA THR A 46 -20.74 6.23 -6.35
C THR A 46 -19.72 5.19 -5.84
N ASP A 47 -19.56 4.09 -6.56
CA ASP A 47 -18.63 3.01 -6.18
C ASP A 47 -17.22 3.23 -6.74
N GLY A 48 -17.07 4.08 -7.76
CA GLY A 48 -15.78 4.37 -8.40
C GLY A 48 -14.89 5.38 -7.68
N LEU A 49 -15.44 6.18 -6.74
CA LEU A 49 -14.67 7.17 -5.99
C LEU A 49 -13.98 6.55 -4.78
N THR A 50 -12.72 6.94 -4.58
CA THR A 50 -11.90 6.47 -3.46
C THR A 50 -11.08 7.60 -2.83
N VAL A 51 -10.39 7.30 -1.75
CA VAL A 51 -9.44 8.20 -1.10
C VAL A 51 -8.29 8.51 -2.06
N GLY A 52 -7.91 9.79 -2.15
CA GLY A 52 -6.90 10.28 -3.08
C GLY A 52 -7.45 10.78 -4.42
N ASP A 53 -8.73 10.54 -4.75
CA ASP A 53 -9.33 11.12 -5.95
C ASP A 53 -9.38 12.65 -5.88
N LEU A 54 -8.97 13.28 -6.97
CA LEU A 54 -9.14 14.72 -7.18
C LEU A 54 -10.52 15.00 -7.76
N VAL A 55 -11.22 15.95 -7.14
CA VAL A 55 -12.60 16.27 -7.48
C VAL A 55 -12.81 17.77 -7.56
N ARG A 56 -13.70 18.19 -8.45
CA ARG A 56 -14.15 19.57 -8.53
C ARG A 56 -15.42 19.76 -7.72
N LEU A 57 -15.43 20.83 -6.94
CA LEU A 57 -16.51 21.16 -6.00
C LEU A 57 -17.34 22.33 -6.51
N ALA A 58 -18.64 22.33 -6.17
CA ALA A 58 -19.53 23.47 -6.32
C ALA A 58 -20.47 23.60 -5.11
N PRO A 59 -20.96 24.79 -4.81
CA PRO A 59 -22.00 24.97 -3.80
C PRO A 59 -23.26 24.16 -4.14
N ALA A 60 -23.87 23.56 -3.13
CA ALA A 60 -25.11 22.79 -3.24
C ALA A 60 -26.27 23.56 -2.59
N GLY A 61 -26.91 24.43 -3.33
CA GLY A 61 -28.05 25.20 -2.82
C GLY A 61 -27.71 26.04 -1.58
N ASN A 62 -28.60 26.03 -0.59
CA ASN A 62 -28.48 26.89 0.61
C ASN A 62 -27.56 26.34 1.70
N SER A 63 -27.06 25.12 1.57
CA SER A 63 -26.21 24.52 2.64
C SER A 63 -25.39 23.35 2.14
N GLY A 64 -24.10 23.60 1.88
CA GLY A 64 -23.14 22.54 1.67
C GLY A 64 -22.43 22.59 0.32
N TRP A 65 -21.60 21.55 0.09
CA TRP A 65 -20.81 21.40 -1.11
C TRP A 65 -21.10 20.06 -1.79
N GLN A 66 -20.96 20.03 -3.10
CA GLN A 66 -21.12 18.82 -3.89
C GLN A 66 -19.95 18.61 -4.83
N ILE A 67 -19.59 17.35 -5.02
CA ILE A 67 -18.67 16.90 -6.04
C ILE A 67 -19.42 16.93 -7.37
N ILE A 68 -18.93 17.74 -8.32
CA ILE A 68 -19.57 17.93 -9.64
C ILE A 68 -18.78 17.27 -10.77
N GLU A 69 -17.51 16.94 -10.54
CA GLU A 69 -16.61 16.34 -11.52
C GLU A 69 -15.50 15.55 -10.82
N THR A 70 -15.07 14.47 -11.46
CA THR A 70 -13.87 13.71 -11.07
C THR A 70 -12.77 14.01 -12.05
N LEU A 71 -11.56 14.28 -11.55
CA LEU A 71 -10.41 14.53 -12.40
C LEU A 71 -9.69 13.22 -12.71
N PRO A 72 -8.95 13.14 -13.83
CA PRO A 72 -8.17 11.96 -14.18
C PRO A 72 -7.20 11.57 -13.08
N ARG A 73 -7.11 10.28 -12.79
CA ARG A 73 -6.11 9.71 -11.89
C ARG A 73 -4.76 9.67 -12.60
N ARG A 74 -3.71 10.01 -11.87
CA ARG A 74 -2.32 9.80 -12.30
C ARG A 74 -1.95 8.31 -12.21
N ASN A 75 -2.33 7.67 -11.13
CA ASN A 75 -2.22 6.25 -10.85
C ASN A 75 -3.29 5.81 -9.84
N GLN A 76 -3.40 4.52 -9.64
CA GLN A 76 -4.27 3.95 -8.62
C GLN A 76 -3.68 2.64 -8.08
N LEU A 77 -3.89 2.40 -6.81
CA LEU A 77 -3.59 1.13 -6.16
C LEU A 77 -4.88 0.33 -6.06
N SER A 78 -4.92 -0.83 -6.69
CA SER A 78 -6.10 -1.68 -6.76
C SER A 78 -5.84 -3.05 -6.15
N ARG A 79 -6.90 -3.72 -5.75
CA ARG A 79 -6.88 -5.12 -5.35
C ARG A 79 -8.04 -5.89 -5.95
N ARG A 80 -7.92 -7.20 -5.99
CA ARG A 80 -9.04 -8.11 -6.29
C ARG A 80 -10.06 -8.05 -5.15
N SER A 81 -11.34 -7.80 -5.48
CA SER A 81 -12.40 -7.83 -4.47
C SER A 81 -12.62 -9.26 -3.96
N ALA A 82 -12.99 -9.39 -2.68
CA ALA A 82 -13.47 -10.66 -2.19
C ALA A 82 -14.76 -11.04 -2.94
N VAL A 83 -14.85 -12.30 -3.37
CA VAL A 83 -16.04 -12.83 -4.04
C VAL A 83 -17.11 -13.10 -2.97
N PRO A 84 -18.23 -12.34 -2.92
CA PRO A 84 -19.18 -12.44 -1.82
C PRO A 84 -20.02 -13.72 -1.85
N MET A 85 -20.14 -14.38 -3.00
CA MET A 85 -20.93 -15.62 -3.17
C MET A 85 -20.34 -16.52 -4.26
N PRO A 86 -20.55 -17.85 -4.21
CA PRO A 86 -20.20 -18.74 -5.30
C PRO A 86 -20.85 -18.29 -6.62
N GLY A 87 -20.07 -18.16 -7.67
CA GLY A 87 -20.52 -17.72 -9.01
C GLY A 87 -20.45 -16.21 -9.26
N ALA A 88 -20.15 -15.37 -8.27
CA ALA A 88 -19.83 -13.97 -8.48
C ALA A 88 -18.40 -13.84 -9.03
N HIS A 89 -18.21 -12.88 -9.94
CA HIS A 89 -16.87 -12.57 -10.44
C HIS A 89 -16.17 -11.57 -9.50
N ALA A 90 -14.88 -11.79 -9.29
CA ALA A 90 -14.04 -10.79 -8.64
C ALA A 90 -14.00 -9.55 -9.54
N HIS A 91 -14.05 -8.38 -8.95
CA HIS A 91 -13.94 -7.09 -9.63
C HIS A 91 -12.81 -6.27 -9.04
N GLU A 92 -12.37 -5.29 -9.79
CA GLU A 92 -11.40 -4.32 -9.30
C GLU A 92 -11.96 -3.53 -8.12
N GLN A 93 -11.21 -3.47 -7.05
CA GLN A 93 -11.46 -2.55 -5.95
C GLN A 93 -10.29 -1.56 -5.83
N VAL A 94 -10.51 -0.34 -6.29
CA VAL A 94 -9.52 0.72 -6.12
C VAL A 94 -9.45 1.08 -4.63
N ILE A 95 -8.25 0.98 -4.06
CA ILE A 95 -7.97 1.28 -2.65
C ILE A 95 -7.62 2.75 -2.50
N ALA A 96 -6.71 3.25 -3.33
CA ALA A 96 -6.25 4.63 -3.27
C ALA A 96 -5.90 5.12 -4.68
N ALA A 97 -6.06 6.43 -4.89
CA ALA A 97 -5.71 7.10 -6.14
C ALA A 97 -4.66 8.18 -5.90
N ASN A 98 -3.92 8.56 -6.95
CA ASN A 98 -2.94 9.64 -6.94
C ASN A 98 -1.86 9.48 -5.85
N VAL A 99 -1.36 8.26 -5.70
CA VAL A 99 -0.39 7.85 -4.69
C VAL A 99 1.03 8.12 -5.17
N ASP A 100 1.90 8.64 -4.31
CA ASP A 100 3.32 8.87 -4.63
C ASP A 100 4.19 7.68 -4.25
N GLN A 101 3.81 6.93 -3.21
CA GLN A 101 4.54 5.73 -2.78
C GLN A 101 3.67 4.78 -1.97
N VAL A 102 4.00 3.50 -2.06
CA VAL A 102 3.44 2.43 -1.21
C VAL A 102 4.47 2.07 -0.14
N ILE A 103 4.02 1.97 1.10
CA ILE A 103 4.87 1.61 2.24
C ILE A 103 4.34 0.32 2.88
N PRO A 104 4.83 -0.86 2.43
CA PRO A 104 4.60 -2.11 3.15
C PRO A 104 5.22 -2.04 4.54
N VAL A 105 4.38 -2.24 5.58
CA VAL A 105 4.77 -2.16 7.00
C VAL A 105 4.76 -3.55 7.61
N PHE A 106 5.91 -4.01 8.09
CA PHE A 106 6.09 -5.29 8.77
C PHE A 106 6.74 -5.08 10.13
N ALA A 107 6.36 -5.88 11.11
CA ALA A 107 7.07 -5.88 12.38
C ALA A 107 8.33 -6.73 12.25
N ALA A 108 9.43 -6.31 12.86
CA ALA A 108 10.64 -7.10 12.97
C ALA A 108 10.39 -8.38 13.79
N ALA A 109 9.55 -8.25 14.83
CA ALA A 109 9.02 -9.35 15.64
C ALA A 109 7.62 -8.98 16.16
N ASP A 110 6.86 -9.97 16.61
CA ASP A 110 5.53 -9.85 17.21
C ASP A 110 4.55 -8.89 16.46
N PRO A 111 3.93 -9.38 15.38
CA PRO A 111 4.00 -10.73 14.83
C PRO A 111 5.26 -10.97 13.99
N ALA A 112 5.68 -12.22 13.88
CA ALA A 112 6.76 -12.60 12.99
C ALA A 112 6.45 -12.15 11.54
N PRO A 113 7.43 -11.62 10.79
CA PRO A 113 7.21 -11.13 9.46
C PRO A 113 6.91 -12.26 8.47
N HIS A 114 5.93 -12.04 7.61
CA HIS A 114 5.58 -12.95 6.50
C HIS A 114 6.12 -12.38 5.19
N TRP A 115 7.34 -12.72 4.83
CA TRP A 115 8.03 -12.13 3.68
C TRP A 115 7.31 -12.37 2.34
N ASN A 116 6.61 -13.49 2.17
CA ASN A 116 5.79 -13.73 0.97
C ASN A 116 4.65 -12.68 0.82
N MET A 117 4.12 -12.17 1.94
CA MET A 117 3.13 -11.10 1.89
C MET A 117 3.78 -9.76 1.51
N LEU A 118 5.03 -9.52 1.93
CA LEU A 118 5.78 -8.36 1.49
C LEU A 118 5.99 -8.42 -0.03
N ASP A 119 6.41 -9.57 -0.55
CA ASP A 119 6.61 -9.76 -1.98
C ASP A 119 5.33 -9.47 -2.78
N ARG A 120 4.16 -9.91 -2.28
CA ARG A 120 2.86 -9.60 -2.87
C ARG A 120 2.57 -8.09 -2.92
N TYR A 121 2.83 -7.37 -1.83
CA TYR A 121 2.65 -5.91 -1.81
C TYR A 121 3.59 -5.20 -2.79
N LEU A 122 4.83 -5.67 -2.90
CA LEU A 122 5.80 -5.13 -3.85
C LEU A 122 5.39 -5.39 -5.30
N VAL A 123 4.93 -6.60 -5.64
CA VAL A 123 4.38 -6.92 -6.97
C VAL A 123 3.20 -6.02 -7.31
N SER A 124 2.28 -5.78 -6.37
CA SER A 124 1.16 -4.87 -6.60
C SER A 124 1.59 -3.43 -6.81
N ALA A 125 2.65 -2.98 -6.14
CA ALA A 125 3.21 -1.65 -6.33
C ALA A 125 3.90 -1.52 -7.69
N GLU A 126 4.68 -2.53 -8.11
CA GLU A 126 5.32 -2.61 -9.43
C GLU A 126 4.27 -2.62 -10.57
N ALA A 127 3.20 -3.41 -10.43
CA ALA A 127 2.12 -3.47 -11.40
C ALA A 127 1.35 -2.13 -11.52
N ALA A 128 1.25 -1.39 -10.44
CA ALA A 128 0.64 -0.06 -10.42
C ALA A 128 1.61 1.07 -10.80
N GLU A 129 2.88 0.75 -11.09
CA GLU A 129 3.96 1.71 -11.36
C GLU A 129 4.14 2.74 -10.22
N ILE A 130 3.89 2.31 -8.97
CA ILE A 130 4.02 3.15 -7.78
C ILE A 130 5.29 2.75 -7.02
N PRO A 131 6.21 3.69 -6.75
CA PRO A 131 7.41 3.41 -5.96
C PRO A 131 7.07 2.79 -4.61
N ALA A 132 7.85 1.79 -4.18
CA ALA A 132 7.67 1.13 -2.89
C ALA A 132 8.86 1.39 -1.95
N LEU A 133 8.55 1.59 -0.65
CA LEU A 133 9.53 1.69 0.43
C LEU A 133 9.13 0.72 1.53
N VAL A 134 9.96 -0.26 1.84
CA VAL A 134 9.69 -1.22 2.91
C VAL A 134 9.95 -0.59 4.27
N CYS A 135 8.98 -0.66 5.18
CA CYS A 135 9.12 -0.18 6.54
C CYS A 135 9.05 -1.34 7.55
N ILE A 136 10.13 -1.56 8.29
CA ILE A 136 10.22 -2.58 9.34
C ILE A 136 10.12 -1.90 10.69
N THR A 137 9.02 -2.15 11.39
CA THR A 137 8.72 -1.57 12.70
C THR A 137 9.17 -2.48 13.84
N LYS A 138 9.03 -2.00 15.09
CA LYS A 138 9.35 -2.74 16.32
C LYS A 138 10.80 -3.25 16.35
N LEU A 139 11.71 -2.48 15.78
CA LEU A 139 13.14 -2.80 15.76
C LEU A 139 13.69 -3.10 17.16
N ASP A 140 13.13 -2.45 18.16
CA ASP A 140 13.49 -2.62 19.58
C ASP A 140 13.22 -4.04 20.12
N LEU A 141 12.44 -4.88 19.43
CA LEU A 141 12.17 -6.26 19.86
C LEU A 141 13.18 -7.29 19.32
N THR A 142 14.04 -6.89 18.37
CA THR A 142 15.02 -7.79 17.73
C THR A 142 16.46 -7.34 17.94
N GLN A 143 16.68 -6.46 18.91
CA GLN A 143 18.03 -6.02 19.24
C GLN A 143 18.75 -7.07 20.08
N THR A 144 19.97 -7.38 19.69
CA THR A 144 20.91 -8.18 20.50
C THR A 144 21.29 -7.45 21.79
N ALA A 145 22.00 -8.11 22.70
CA ALA A 145 22.53 -7.48 23.89
C ALA A 145 23.47 -6.28 23.61
N ALA A 146 24.04 -6.21 22.39
CA ALA A 146 24.83 -5.08 21.90
C ALA A 146 23.99 -3.93 21.32
N GLY A 147 22.65 -4.09 21.28
CA GLY A 147 21.75 -3.08 20.71
C GLY A 147 21.65 -3.11 19.18
N GLU A 148 22.21 -4.11 18.53
CA GLU A 148 22.16 -4.29 17.07
C GLU A 148 21.00 -5.22 16.68
N PRO A 149 20.40 -5.05 15.47
CA PRO A 149 19.39 -5.98 14.97
C PRO A 149 19.95 -7.38 14.74
N GLU A 150 19.09 -8.39 14.87
CA GLU A 150 19.46 -9.79 14.60
C GLU A 150 19.95 -9.99 13.16
N ALA A 151 20.96 -10.85 13.00
CA ALA A 151 21.63 -11.09 11.73
C ALA A 151 20.68 -11.58 10.61
N ASP A 152 19.73 -12.44 10.95
CA ASP A 152 18.74 -12.96 9.99
C ASP A 152 17.83 -11.85 9.44
N LEU A 153 17.41 -10.91 10.29
CA LEU A 153 16.66 -9.74 9.86
C LEU A 153 17.49 -8.86 8.92
N LEU A 154 18.76 -8.61 9.28
CA LEU A 154 19.67 -7.81 8.45
C LEU A 154 19.92 -8.47 7.09
N ALA A 155 20.05 -9.78 7.01
CA ALA A 155 20.21 -10.49 5.76
C ALA A 155 19.03 -10.29 4.80
N VAL A 156 17.80 -10.34 5.32
CA VAL A 156 16.59 -10.09 4.54
C VAL A 156 16.48 -8.62 4.13
N VAL A 157 16.79 -7.69 5.02
CA VAL A 157 16.83 -6.24 4.70
C VAL A 157 17.79 -5.98 3.56
N GLU A 158 18.98 -6.55 3.60
CA GLU A 158 20.01 -6.36 2.58
C GLU A 158 19.64 -7.01 1.25
N GLU A 159 18.90 -8.11 1.28
CA GLU A 159 18.34 -8.74 0.09
C GLU A 159 17.40 -7.76 -0.66
N TYR A 160 16.43 -7.13 0.02
CA TYR A 160 15.52 -6.16 -0.61
C TYR A 160 16.26 -4.91 -1.09
N ARG A 161 17.27 -4.44 -0.36
CA ARG A 161 18.10 -3.30 -0.79
C ARG A 161 18.87 -3.60 -2.08
N ARG A 162 19.43 -4.81 -2.21
CA ARG A 162 20.13 -5.24 -3.44
C ARG A 162 19.19 -5.35 -4.65
N ILE A 163 17.93 -5.71 -4.43
CA ILE A 163 16.89 -5.70 -5.48
C ILE A 163 16.57 -4.27 -5.92
N GLY A 164 16.80 -3.27 -5.07
CA GLY A 164 16.54 -1.87 -5.37
C GLY A 164 15.45 -1.23 -4.51
N TYR A 165 14.85 -1.96 -3.56
CA TYR A 165 13.85 -1.38 -2.66
C TYR A 165 14.53 -0.68 -1.49
N PRO A 166 14.22 0.61 -1.23
CA PRO A 166 14.60 1.26 0.02
C PRO A 166 13.98 0.51 1.20
N VAL A 167 14.77 0.25 2.25
CA VAL A 167 14.28 -0.38 3.48
C VAL A 167 14.62 0.49 4.66
N MET A 168 13.59 0.90 5.41
CA MET A 168 13.71 1.64 6.65
C MET A 168 13.35 0.77 7.84
N MET A 169 14.16 0.84 8.88
CA MET A 169 13.97 0.12 10.14
C MET A 169 13.68 1.15 11.22
N VAL A 170 12.53 1.01 11.88
CA VAL A 170 12.04 2.02 12.82
C VAL A 170 11.52 1.40 14.12
N SER A 171 11.54 2.18 15.19
CA SER A 171 10.86 1.86 16.43
C SER A 171 10.04 3.06 16.90
N ALA A 172 8.72 2.91 16.94
CA ALA A 172 7.83 3.92 17.51
C ALA A 172 8.07 4.11 19.01
N ARG A 173 8.58 3.07 19.70
CA ARG A 173 8.84 3.10 21.14
C ARG A 173 10.10 3.89 21.50
N THR A 174 11.17 3.71 20.74
CA THR A 174 12.47 4.35 21.02
C THR A 174 12.71 5.63 20.22
N GLY A 175 11.91 5.88 19.18
CA GLY A 175 12.10 6.98 18.23
C GLY A 175 13.11 6.67 17.13
N ALA A 176 13.78 5.51 17.15
CA ALA A 176 14.78 5.15 16.16
C ALA A 176 14.19 5.16 14.74
N GLY A 177 14.85 5.82 13.80
CA GLY A 177 14.50 5.88 12.38
C GLY A 177 13.29 6.78 12.04
N LEU A 178 12.57 7.35 13.03
CA LEU A 178 11.36 8.14 12.76
C LEU A 178 11.66 9.43 12.01
N GLU A 179 12.74 10.12 12.31
CA GLU A 179 13.08 11.37 11.64
C GLU A 179 13.40 11.14 10.14
N ALA A 180 14.16 10.10 9.83
CA ALA A 180 14.44 9.74 8.44
C ALA A 180 13.14 9.33 7.70
N LEU A 181 12.20 8.65 8.38
CA LEU A 181 10.91 8.30 7.80
C LEU A 181 10.05 9.56 7.55
N ARG A 182 10.05 10.56 8.47
CA ARG A 182 9.36 11.84 8.25
C ARG A 182 9.84 12.53 6.97
N GLN A 183 11.16 12.58 6.75
CA GLN A 183 11.74 13.18 5.54
C GLN A 183 11.26 12.48 4.26
N VAL A 184 11.13 11.16 4.29
CA VAL A 184 10.62 10.40 3.15
C VAL A 184 9.11 10.62 2.91
N LEU A 185 8.34 10.84 3.97
CA LEU A 185 6.89 11.09 3.90
C LEU A 185 6.56 12.53 3.49
N GLN A 186 7.46 13.45 3.75
CA GLN A 186 7.24 14.88 3.51
C GLN A 186 6.88 15.16 2.05
N GLY A 187 5.78 15.85 1.84
CA GLY A 187 5.31 16.24 0.53
C GLY A 187 4.74 15.12 -0.34
N ARG A 188 4.53 13.92 0.21
CA ARG A 188 4.06 12.74 -0.54
C ARG A 188 2.76 12.20 0.00
N VAL A 189 1.95 11.66 -0.89
CA VAL A 189 0.79 10.82 -0.56
C VAL A 189 1.27 9.38 -0.48
N SER A 190 1.29 8.83 0.73
CA SER A 190 1.84 7.50 1.04
C SER A 190 0.75 6.54 1.48
N VAL A 191 0.70 5.33 0.92
CA VAL A 191 -0.23 4.27 1.35
C VAL A 191 0.50 3.30 2.26
N LEU A 192 0.02 3.12 3.50
CA LEU A 192 0.53 2.10 4.41
C LEU A 192 -0.21 0.78 4.20
N LEU A 193 0.52 -0.27 3.85
CA LEU A 193 0.02 -1.64 3.74
C LEU A 193 0.62 -2.50 4.84
N GLY A 194 -0.20 -3.29 5.51
CA GLY A 194 0.31 -4.21 6.54
C GLY A 194 -0.80 -4.80 7.40
N LYS A 195 -0.54 -5.99 7.95
CA LYS A 195 -1.48 -6.70 8.83
C LYS A 195 -1.75 -5.92 10.11
N SER A 196 -2.84 -6.31 10.79
CA SER A 196 -3.08 -5.84 12.16
C SER A 196 -1.93 -6.25 13.09
N GLY A 197 -1.59 -5.39 14.04
CA GLY A 197 -0.55 -5.67 15.02
C GLY A 197 0.89 -5.38 14.57
N VAL A 198 1.16 -5.07 13.30
CA VAL A 198 2.52 -4.71 12.83
C VAL A 198 2.99 -3.33 13.30
N GLY A 199 2.14 -2.56 13.98
CA GLY A 199 2.52 -1.28 14.57
C GLY A 199 2.20 -0.04 13.73
N LYS A 200 1.33 -0.11 12.70
CA LYS A 200 0.95 1.05 11.87
C LYS A 200 0.42 2.22 12.71
N SER A 201 -0.60 1.99 13.54
CA SER A 201 -1.19 3.07 14.38
C SER A 201 -0.19 3.63 15.39
N SER A 202 0.67 2.79 15.96
CA SER A 202 1.76 3.26 16.86
C SER A 202 2.78 4.10 16.09
N LEU A 203 3.12 3.69 14.88
CA LEU A 203 4.02 4.43 13.99
C LEU A 203 3.42 5.79 13.63
N LEU A 204 2.14 5.81 13.22
CA LEU A 204 1.44 7.05 12.88
C LEU A 204 1.37 8.02 14.07
N ASN A 205 1.02 7.54 15.26
CA ASN A 205 1.00 8.36 16.48
C ASN A 205 2.40 8.86 16.88
N ALA A 206 3.47 8.12 16.56
CA ALA A 206 4.83 8.56 16.84
C ALA A 206 5.33 9.60 15.80
N LEU A 207 4.87 9.50 14.55
CA LEU A 207 5.15 10.47 13.51
C LEU A 207 4.35 11.75 13.68
N GLU A 208 3.08 11.63 14.08
CA GLU A 208 2.10 12.70 14.19
C GLU A 208 1.25 12.51 15.47
N PRO A 209 1.73 12.96 16.63
CA PRO A 209 1.05 12.76 17.91
C PRO A 209 -0.37 13.32 17.97
N GLY A 210 -0.66 14.34 17.17
CA GLY A 210 -1.99 14.97 17.06
C GLY A 210 -3.09 14.05 16.50
N LEU A 211 -2.73 12.95 15.81
CA LEU A 211 -3.70 12.03 15.22
C LEU A 211 -4.50 11.24 16.27
N GLY A 212 -3.93 10.93 17.42
CA GLY A 212 -4.61 10.25 18.52
C GLY A 212 -5.24 8.91 18.14
N LEU A 213 -4.64 8.17 17.21
CA LEU A 213 -5.18 6.90 16.74
C LEU A 213 -5.19 5.85 17.83
N ARG A 214 -6.29 5.10 17.93
CA ARG A 214 -6.39 3.99 18.88
C ARG A 214 -5.40 2.89 18.52
N VAL A 215 -4.46 2.64 19.41
CA VAL A 215 -3.56 1.49 19.30
C VAL A 215 -4.30 0.29 19.88
N SER A 216 -4.74 -0.64 19.04
CA SER A 216 -5.25 -1.93 19.50
C SER A 216 -4.06 -2.76 19.94
N ALA A 217 -4.02 -3.12 21.24
CA ALA A 217 -3.17 -4.22 21.68
C ALA A 217 -3.48 -5.45 20.83
N VAL A 218 -2.47 -6.26 20.52
CA VAL A 218 -2.64 -7.54 19.80
C VAL A 218 -3.70 -8.33 20.55
N SER A 219 -4.96 -8.30 20.10
CA SER A 219 -6.01 -9.05 20.75
C SER A 219 -5.84 -10.50 20.38
N GLU A 220 -5.50 -11.32 21.35
CA GLU A 220 -5.72 -12.74 21.31
C GLU A 220 -7.16 -12.99 20.85
N TYR A 221 -7.29 -13.90 19.95
CA TYR A 221 -8.46 -14.33 19.21
C TYR A 221 -9.66 -14.62 20.14
N THR A 222 -10.55 -13.67 20.34
CA THR A 222 -11.92 -13.94 20.76
C THR A 222 -12.86 -13.41 19.70
N GLY A 223 -13.35 -14.35 18.88
CA GLY A 223 -14.28 -14.06 17.82
C GLY A 223 -15.65 -13.64 18.32
N LYS A 224 -15.82 -12.35 18.60
CA LYS A 224 -17.14 -11.68 18.54
C LYS A 224 -16.96 -10.19 18.35
N GLY A 225 -17.46 -9.74 17.22
CA GLY A 225 -17.36 -8.44 16.63
C GLY A 225 -17.70 -7.25 17.51
N ARG A 226 -17.05 -6.19 17.22
CA ARG A 226 -17.65 -4.86 17.21
C ARG A 226 -16.85 -4.01 16.22
N HIS A 227 -17.55 -3.51 15.21
CA HIS A 227 -17.15 -2.55 14.19
C HIS A 227 -15.75 -1.95 14.35
N THR A 228 -14.74 -2.62 13.83
CA THR A 228 -13.46 -1.98 13.51
C THR A 228 -13.74 -1.17 12.25
N THR A 229 -13.49 0.11 12.29
CA THR A 229 -13.68 1.08 11.21
C THR A 229 -13.03 0.51 9.94
N THR A 230 -13.85 0.08 8.99
CA THR A 230 -13.43 -0.49 7.70
C THR A 230 -13.28 0.60 6.63
N HIS A 231 -13.16 1.86 7.03
CA HIS A 231 -13.07 2.97 6.11
C HIS A 231 -11.62 3.36 5.90
N LEU A 232 -11.23 3.43 4.62
CA LEU A 232 -9.99 4.04 4.19
C LEU A 232 -10.03 5.52 4.56
N GLU A 233 -8.98 6.00 5.20
CA GLU A 233 -8.87 7.39 5.62
C GLU A 233 -7.47 7.91 5.34
N MET A 234 -7.42 9.16 4.87
CA MET A 234 -6.19 9.90 4.63
C MET A 234 -5.96 10.87 5.77
N PHE A 235 -4.80 10.80 6.36
CA PHE A 235 -4.33 11.69 7.41
C PHE A 235 -3.33 12.69 6.83
N MET A 236 -3.63 13.97 6.98
CA MET A 236 -2.71 15.03 6.60
C MET A 236 -1.61 15.16 7.65
N LEU A 237 -0.36 15.33 7.20
CA LEU A 237 0.79 15.50 8.08
C LEU A 237 1.12 16.99 8.26
N GLU A 238 1.38 17.44 9.50
CA GLU A 238 1.69 18.86 9.80
C GLU A 238 2.93 19.36 9.05
N TYR A 239 3.91 18.47 8.83
CA TYR A 239 5.13 18.77 8.06
C TYR A 239 4.96 18.61 6.55
N GLY A 240 3.73 18.43 6.09
CA GLY A 240 3.38 18.24 4.69
C GLY A 240 3.41 16.77 4.25
N GLY A 241 2.52 16.43 3.31
CA GLY A 241 2.27 15.06 2.88
C GLY A 241 0.99 14.50 3.48
N ALA A 242 0.67 13.30 3.09
CA ALA A 242 -0.48 12.58 3.62
C ALA A 242 -0.22 11.09 3.70
N ILE A 243 -0.86 10.44 4.64
CA ILE A 243 -0.82 9.00 4.81
C ILE A 243 -2.23 8.43 4.66
N ILE A 244 -2.36 7.43 3.80
CA ILE A 244 -3.57 6.62 3.68
C ILE A 244 -3.35 5.36 4.49
N ASP A 245 -4.08 5.20 5.60
CA ASP A 245 -4.11 3.95 6.35
C ASP A 245 -5.18 3.02 5.75
N THR A 246 -4.80 1.77 5.58
CA THR A 246 -5.67 0.73 5.02
C THR A 246 -6.05 -0.28 6.12
N PRO A 247 -6.95 0.08 7.05
CA PRO A 247 -7.34 -0.81 8.13
C PRO A 247 -8.04 -2.05 7.57
N GLY A 248 -7.63 -3.23 8.04
CA GLY A 248 -8.34 -4.49 7.72
C GLY A 248 -8.09 -5.05 6.31
N VAL A 249 -7.14 -4.56 5.56
CA VAL A 249 -6.69 -5.18 4.29
C VAL A 249 -5.93 -6.48 4.63
N ARG A 250 -6.70 -7.54 5.00
CA ARG A 250 -6.15 -8.84 5.38
C ARG A 250 -5.68 -9.65 4.19
N GLU A 251 -6.36 -9.49 3.06
CA GLU A 251 -6.07 -10.18 1.82
C GLU A 251 -5.88 -9.14 0.72
N PHE A 252 -4.65 -8.98 0.29
CA PHE A 252 -4.29 -8.15 -0.84
C PHE A 252 -4.15 -9.07 -2.05
N GLY A 253 -5.29 -9.41 -2.68
CA GLY A 253 -5.28 -10.16 -3.93
C GLY A 253 -4.69 -9.28 -5.04
N LEU A 254 -3.84 -9.85 -5.86
CA LEU A 254 -3.32 -9.19 -7.05
C LEU A 254 -4.49 -8.87 -7.99
N TRP A 255 -4.53 -7.65 -8.51
CA TRP A 255 -5.45 -7.25 -9.55
C TRP A 255 -4.65 -6.90 -10.79
N ASP A 256 -5.17 -7.31 -11.95
CA ASP A 256 -4.57 -7.03 -13.27
C ASP A 256 -3.11 -7.50 -13.43
N VAL A 257 -2.74 -8.55 -12.70
CA VAL A 257 -1.46 -9.24 -12.83
C VAL A 257 -1.74 -10.61 -13.43
N ALA A 258 -1.48 -10.75 -14.73
CA ALA A 258 -1.59 -12.04 -15.38
C ALA A 258 -0.45 -12.96 -14.91
N GLU A 259 -0.72 -14.27 -14.84
CA GLU A 259 0.27 -15.29 -14.46
C GLU A 259 1.54 -15.18 -15.32
N ASP A 260 1.38 -14.99 -16.63
CA ASP A 260 2.48 -14.90 -17.59
C ASP A 260 3.33 -13.63 -17.43
N ASP A 261 2.76 -12.54 -16.89
CA ASP A 261 3.45 -11.27 -16.69
C ASP A 261 4.08 -11.14 -15.30
N LEU A 262 3.77 -12.05 -14.38
CA LEU A 262 4.18 -11.94 -12.97
C LEU A 262 5.69 -11.73 -12.78
N ALA A 263 6.53 -12.39 -13.61
CA ALA A 263 7.99 -12.25 -13.53
C ALA A 263 8.48 -10.84 -13.89
N LEU A 264 7.72 -10.05 -14.66
CA LEU A 264 8.04 -8.66 -14.98
C LEU A 264 7.94 -7.74 -13.76
N PHE A 265 7.13 -8.12 -12.76
CA PHE A 265 6.94 -7.37 -11.51
C PHE A 265 7.89 -7.79 -10.39
N TYR A 266 8.88 -8.64 -10.71
CA TYR A 266 10.03 -8.93 -9.87
C TYR A 266 11.26 -8.26 -10.50
N PRO A 267 11.75 -7.12 -9.99
CA PRO A 267 12.84 -6.36 -10.63
C PRO A 267 14.08 -7.21 -10.92
N GLU A 268 14.41 -8.14 -10.00
CA GLU A 268 15.55 -9.06 -10.16
C GLU A 268 15.32 -10.17 -11.20
N MET A 269 14.07 -10.47 -11.56
CA MET A 269 13.72 -11.47 -12.57
C MET A 269 13.54 -10.85 -13.95
N ARG A 270 13.11 -9.60 -14.01
CA ARG A 270 12.83 -8.83 -15.25
C ARG A 270 13.93 -8.94 -16.32
N PRO A 271 15.23 -8.87 -15.98
CA PRO A 271 16.33 -9.01 -16.98
C PRO A 271 16.40 -10.38 -17.66
N TYR A 272 15.76 -11.41 -17.11
CA TYR A 272 15.81 -12.79 -17.61
C TYR A 272 14.55 -13.18 -18.39
N VAL A 273 13.46 -12.40 -18.30
CA VAL A 273 12.21 -12.65 -19.04
C VAL A 273 12.50 -12.62 -20.54
N GLY A 274 11.95 -13.60 -21.27
CA GLY A 274 12.18 -13.77 -22.72
C GLY A 274 13.53 -14.39 -23.09
N ARG A 275 14.45 -14.66 -22.12
CA ARG A 275 15.76 -15.29 -22.39
C ARG A 275 15.77 -16.80 -22.15
N CYS A 276 14.63 -17.37 -21.79
CA CYS A 276 14.45 -18.80 -21.60
C CYS A 276 14.42 -19.52 -22.94
N ARG A 277 14.67 -20.84 -22.95
CA ARG A 277 14.57 -21.67 -24.15
C ARG A 277 13.20 -21.55 -24.85
N PHE A 278 12.13 -21.35 -24.11
CA PHE A 278 10.77 -21.18 -24.58
C PHE A 278 10.34 -19.71 -24.73
N GLY A 279 11.30 -18.77 -24.66
CA GLY A 279 11.01 -17.34 -24.82
C GLY A 279 10.04 -16.83 -23.76
N LEU A 280 9.00 -16.12 -24.19
CA LEU A 280 7.96 -15.57 -23.31
C LEU A 280 6.95 -16.60 -22.83
N ASP A 281 6.85 -17.78 -23.47
CA ASP A 281 5.95 -18.86 -23.06
C ASP A 281 6.48 -19.68 -21.87
N CYS A 282 7.65 -19.32 -21.33
CA CYS A 282 8.25 -20.00 -20.19
C CYS A 282 7.57 -19.58 -18.88
N ARG A 283 6.98 -20.50 -18.17
CA ARG A 283 6.36 -20.27 -16.84
C ARG A 283 7.37 -20.14 -15.71
N HIS A 284 8.65 -20.42 -15.99
CA HIS A 284 9.76 -20.31 -15.04
C HIS A 284 9.69 -21.28 -13.85
N ASP A 285 8.94 -22.34 -13.94
CA ASP A 285 8.79 -23.37 -12.91
C ASP A 285 9.74 -24.55 -13.15
N GLU A 286 9.38 -25.52 -14.02
CA GLU A 286 10.16 -26.74 -14.24
C GLU A 286 10.84 -26.80 -15.61
N GLU A 287 10.62 -25.84 -16.49
CA GLU A 287 11.07 -25.90 -17.89
C GLU A 287 12.58 -25.98 -18.03
N PRO A 288 13.06 -26.88 -18.91
CA PRO A 288 14.49 -27.00 -19.17
C PRO A 288 15.00 -25.76 -19.94
N GLY A 289 16.16 -25.23 -19.49
CA GLY A 289 16.77 -24.05 -20.09
C GLY A 289 16.10 -22.74 -19.67
N CYS A 290 15.40 -22.73 -18.52
CA CYS A 290 14.85 -21.51 -17.94
C CYS A 290 15.98 -20.61 -17.42
N ALA A 291 16.01 -19.35 -17.90
CA ALA A 291 17.03 -18.37 -17.52
C ALA A 291 16.87 -17.90 -16.07
N ILE A 292 15.63 -17.78 -15.56
CA ILE A 292 15.34 -17.39 -14.18
C ILE A 292 15.82 -18.49 -13.23
N ARG A 293 15.50 -19.76 -13.49
CA ARG A 293 16.00 -20.88 -12.66
C ARG A 293 17.53 -20.95 -12.66
N LYS A 294 18.15 -20.70 -13.81
CA LYS A 294 19.61 -20.64 -13.88
C LYS A 294 20.14 -19.50 -13.00
N ALA A 295 19.54 -18.32 -13.05
CA ALA A 295 19.92 -17.18 -12.22
C ALA A 295 19.76 -17.46 -10.72
N VAL A 296 18.77 -18.27 -10.32
CA VAL A 296 18.62 -18.76 -8.93
C VAL A 296 19.77 -19.68 -8.56
N MET A 297 20.11 -20.65 -9.41
CA MET A 297 21.25 -21.56 -9.17
C MET A 297 22.59 -20.82 -9.11
N ASP A 298 22.77 -19.79 -9.92
CA ASP A 298 23.96 -18.94 -9.95
C ASP A 298 23.99 -17.89 -8.79
N GLY A 299 22.98 -17.87 -7.89
CA GLY A 299 22.88 -16.94 -6.75
C GLY A 299 22.57 -15.49 -7.11
N GLN A 300 22.15 -15.22 -8.36
CA GLN A 300 21.75 -13.89 -8.81
C GLN A 300 20.32 -13.52 -8.34
N ILE A 301 19.46 -14.53 -8.19
CA ILE A 301 18.11 -14.40 -7.65
C ILE A 301 18.04 -15.23 -6.36
N SER A 302 17.48 -14.66 -5.31
CA SER A 302 17.30 -15.36 -4.05
C SER A 302 16.34 -16.54 -4.18
N PRO A 303 16.68 -17.73 -3.64
CA PRO A 303 15.77 -18.86 -3.58
C PRO A 303 14.45 -18.52 -2.86
N ARG A 304 14.49 -17.69 -1.81
CA ARG A 304 13.30 -17.25 -1.06
C ARG A 304 12.35 -16.44 -1.95
N ARG A 305 12.88 -15.49 -2.72
CA ARG A 305 12.12 -14.66 -3.65
C ARG A 305 11.55 -15.48 -4.79
N TYR A 306 12.32 -16.41 -5.32
CA TYR A 306 11.85 -17.34 -6.35
C TYR A 306 10.71 -18.23 -5.83
N GLN A 307 10.82 -18.78 -4.61
CA GLN A 307 9.73 -19.53 -3.99
C GLN A 307 8.47 -18.68 -3.78
N SER A 308 8.63 -17.39 -3.44
CA SER A 308 7.52 -16.45 -3.32
C SER A 308 6.85 -16.21 -4.69
N TYR A 309 7.63 -16.07 -5.75
CA TYR A 309 7.15 -15.96 -7.12
C TYR A 309 6.28 -17.18 -7.51
N LEU A 310 6.78 -18.40 -7.32
CA LEU A 310 6.04 -19.62 -7.65
C LEU A 310 4.71 -19.73 -6.89
N ARG A 311 4.68 -19.29 -5.63
CA ARG A 311 3.43 -19.25 -4.85
C ARG A 311 2.43 -18.24 -5.41
N LEU A 312 2.89 -17.04 -5.75
CA LEU A 312 2.02 -16.01 -6.30
C LEU A 312 1.49 -16.38 -7.68
N GLN A 313 2.25 -17.13 -8.49
CA GLN A 313 1.83 -17.63 -9.79
C GLN A 313 0.60 -18.57 -9.70
N VAL A 314 0.54 -19.41 -8.67
CA VAL A 314 -0.62 -20.31 -8.43
C VAL A 314 -1.86 -19.52 -7.98
N GLU A 315 -1.69 -18.32 -7.43
CA GLU A 315 -2.77 -17.50 -6.87
C GLU A 315 -3.27 -16.39 -7.84
N ALA A 316 -2.50 -16.08 -8.89
CA ALA A 316 -2.84 -15.09 -9.90
C ALA A 316 -3.87 -15.64 -10.89
#